data_f45f4b66d039b1890bec7c8c8a1b83d2
#
_entry.id   f45f4b66d039b1890bec7c8c8a1b83d2
#
_cell.length_a   1.000
_cell.length_b   1.000
_cell.length_c   1.000
_cell.angle_alpha   90.00
_cell.angle_beta   90.00
_cell.angle_gamma   90.00
#
_symmetry.space_group_name_H-M   'P 1'
#
loop_
_entity.id
_entity.type
_entity.pdbx_description
1 polymer ?
#
loop_
_entity_poly.entity_id
_entity_poly.type
_entity_poly.pdbx_seq_one_letter_code
_entity_poly.pdbx_strand_id
1 'polypeptide(L)'
;QMALDYDPENGFYLAFSGGKDSQALYHLAVMAGVKFKAHMSLTSVDPPEVIRFVKQNYPDVELIKPKISIYDMALKKHLLPTRSIRWCCAEFKEISGAGKVTLIGVRKAESTRRSKREEIELSGHKFSGNFDQFSEHKEKMVTCVGGKDKILVSPIIHWTDRDVWQFLNGNSIEHCSLYDEGYKRIGCIICPMSNYKQKLKDCQRFPHAKHKWIQTIQKLIDAGYLNHNFTDAEFGFNWWISDKNFNQYYADEVLQQKIEFNV
;
A
#
# COMPACT_ATOMS: atom_id res chain seq x y z
N GLN A 1 -15.39 13.49 17.06
CA GLN A 1 -16.83 13.76 17.28
C GLN A 1 -17.62 13.68 15.97
N MET A 2 -17.25 14.47 14.95
CA MET A 2 -17.98 14.60 13.67
C MET A 2 -18.16 13.27 12.91
N ALA A 3 -17.17 12.37 12.95
CA ALA A 3 -17.27 11.10 12.27
C ALA A 3 -18.09 10.06 13.04
N LEU A 4 -18.27 10.20 14.34
CA LEU A 4 -19.19 9.39 15.13
C LEU A 4 -20.65 9.59 14.70
N ASP A 5 -20.97 10.77 14.17
CA ASP A 5 -22.29 11.10 13.64
C ASP A 5 -22.63 10.32 12.34
N TYR A 6 -21.60 9.70 11.69
CA TYR A 6 -21.78 8.97 10.42
C TYR A 6 -21.84 7.43 10.58
N ASP A 7 -21.27 6.88 11.64
CA ASP A 7 -21.39 5.46 11.98
C ASP A 7 -21.44 5.28 13.49
N PRO A 8 -22.55 5.69 14.14
CA PRO A 8 -22.68 5.67 15.60
C PRO A 8 -22.61 4.26 16.19
N GLU A 9 -23.00 3.23 15.44
CA GLU A 9 -22.99 1.84 15.92
C GLU A 9 -21.59 1.22 15.83
N ASN A 10 -20.92 1.37 14.69
CA ASN A 10 -19.66 0.70 14.40
C ASN A 10 -18.42 1.58 14.59
N GLY A 11 -18.60 2.90 14.66
CA GLY A 11 -17.50 3.87 14.73
C GLY A 11 -16.71 3.96 13.42
N PHE A 12 -15.47 4.42 13.51
CA PHE A 12 -14.59 4.56 12.36
C PHE A 12 -14.11 3.23 11.80
N TYR A 13 -13.92 3.18 10.48
CA TYR A 13 -13.09 2.16 9.85
C TYR A 13 -11.63 2.62 9.92
N LEU A 14 -10.76 1.94 10.66
CA LEU A 14 -9.33 2.27 10.72
C LEU A 14 -8.55 1.37 9.76
N ALA A 15 -7.93 1.96 8.74
CA ALA A 15 -7.09 1.24 7.79
C ALA A 15 -5.72 0.97 8.41
N PHE A 16 -5.48 -0.27 8.83
CA PHE A 16 -4.25 -0.71 9.45
C PHE A 16 -3.34 -1.43 8.43
N SER A 17 -2.02 -1.35 8.63
CA SER A 17 -1.05 -2.01 7.74
C SER A 17 0.14 -2.66 8.47
N GLY A 18 0.18 -2.56 9.80
CA GLY A 18 1.31 -2.99 10.62
C GLY A 18 2.54 -2.09 10.51
N GLY A 19 2.50 -1.06 9.67
CA GLY A 19 3.56 -0.07 9.56
C GLY A 19 3.44 1.05 10.60
N LYS A 20 4.55 1.73 10.91
CA LYS A 20 4.67 2.78 11.94
C LYS A 20 3.57 3.84 11.88
N ASP A 21 3.19 4.27 10.69
CA ASP A 21 2.18 5.32 10.50
C ASP A 21 0.78 4.84 10.90
N SER A 22 0.43 3.60 10.55
CA SER A 22 -0.84 2.99 10.96
C SER A 22 -0.86 2.61 12.44
N GLN A 23 0.29 2.27 13.04
CA GLN A 23 0.41 2.07 14.47
C GLN A 23 0.19 3.39 15.24
N ALA A 24 0.84 4.47 14.82
CA ALA A 24 0.64 5.79 15.42
C ALA A 24 -0.83 6.20 15.36
N LEU A 25 -1.48 6.02 14.21
CA LEU A 25 -2.90 6.30 14.04
C LEU A 25 -3.79 5.45 14.97
N TYR A 26 -3.49 4.15 15.09
CA TYR A 26 -4.23 3.24 15.97
C TYR A 26 -4.18 3.70 17.43
N HIS A 27 -2.97 3.95 17.94
CA HIS A 27 -2.79 4.39 19.32
C HIS A 27 -3.37 5.79 19.58
N LEU A 28 -3.29 6.71 18.62
CA LEU A 28 -3.97 7.99 18.71
C LEU A 28 -5.49 7.83 18.81
N ALA A 29 -6.08 6.94 18.03
CA ALA A 29 -7.52 6.67 18.09
C ALA A 29 -7.92 6.07 19.45
N VAL A 30 -7.10 5.18 20.02
CA VAL A 30 -7.30 4.66 21.39
C VAL A 30 -7.21 5.78 22.43
N MET A 31 -6.15 6.61 22.38
CA MET A 31 -5.96 7.71 23.32
C MET A 31 -7.05 8.79 23.24
N ALA A 32 -7.59 9.01 22.05
CA ALA A 32 -8.70 9.93 21.82
C ALA A 32 -10.07 9.36 22.29
N GLY A 33 -10.13 8.09 22.68
CA GLY A 33 -11.36 7.43 23.14
C GLY A 33 -12.44 7.28 22.05
N VAL A 34 -12.05 7.35 20.75
CA VAL A 34 -13.01 7.21 19.65
C VAL A 34 -13.30 5.75 19.37
N LYS A 35 -14.57 5.45 19.04
CA LYS A 35 -14.95 4.10 18.63
C LYS A 35 -14.45 3.81 17.23
N PHE A 36 -13.76 2.70 17.04
CA PHE A 36 -13.29 2.26 15.72
C PHE A 36 -13.16 0.74 15.63
N LYS A 37 -13.11 0.24 14.40
CA LYS A 37 -12.66 -1.11 14.08
C LYS A 37 -11.46 -1.03 13.14
N ALA A 38 -10.36 -1.68 13.51
CA ALA A 38 -9.15 -1.71 12.72
C ALA A 38 -9.15 -2.92 11.77
N HIS A 39 -8.77 -2.69 10.52
CA HIS A 39 -8.77 -3.71 9.48
C HIS A 39 -7.46 -3.65 8.68
N MET A 40 -6.85 -4.80 8.45
CA MET A 40 -5.69 -4.94 7.58
C MET A 40 -6.03 -5.78 6.36
N SER A 41 -6.05 -5.15 5.19
CA SER A 41 -6.27 -5.83 3.92
C SER A 41 -4.98 -6.52 3.46
N LEU A 42 -5.00 -7.86 3.43
CA LEU A 42 -3.88 -8.68 2.97
C LEU A 42 -3.82 -8.70 1.44
N THR A 43 -2.60 -8.77 0.91
CA THR A 43 -2.33 -8.71 -0.54
C THR A 43 -1.75 -10.00 -1.11
N SER A 44 -1.51 -11.02 -0.29
CA SER A 44 -0.78 -12.26 -0.60
C SER A 44 0.74 -12.06 -0.79
N VAL A 45 1.22 -10.84 -0.77
CA VAL A 45 2.66 -10.47 -0.82
C VAL A 45 3.04 -9.58 0.37
N ASP A 46 2.34 -9.74 1.47
CA ASP A 46 2.69 -9.08 2.73
C ASP A 46 3.82 -9.84 3.41
N PRO A 47 4.83 -9.15 4.01
CA PRO A 47 5.90 -9.82 4.72
C PRO A 47 5.36 -10.68 5.89
N PRO A 48 5.82 -11.92 6.06
CA PRO A 48 5.38 -12.79 7.15
C PRO A 48 5.61 -12.18 8.55
N GLU A 49 6.68 -11.40 8.69
CA GLU A 49 7.03 -10.69 9.92
C GLU A 49 5.92 -9.70 10.31
N VAL A 50 5.40 -8.96 9.33
CA VAL A 50 4.30 -8.01 9.56
C VAL A 50 3.04 -8.72 10.00
N ILE A 51 2.69 -9.84 9.36
CA ILE A 51 1.49 -10.61 9.70
C ILE A 51 1.60 -11.18 11.12
N ARG A 52 2.79 -11.73 11.49
CA ARG A 52 3.04 -12.22 12.84
C ARG A 52 2.96 -11.11 13.87
N PHE A 53 3.64 -10.00 13.60
CA PHE A 53 3.66 -8.83 14.45
C PHE A 53 2.23 -8.30 14.72
N VAL A 54 1.41 -8.16 13.68
CA VAL A 54 0.03 -7.70 13.81
C VAL A 54 -0.80 -8.67 14.64
N LYS A 55 -0.69 -9.98 14.40
CA LYS A 55 -1.42 -10.99 15.18
C LYS A 55 -1.03 -11.01 16.67
N GLN A 56 0.21 -10.73 16.99
CA GLN A 56 0.72 -10.75 18.36
C GLN A 56 0.38 -9.48 19.12
N ASN A 57 0.57 -8.32 18.50
CA ASN A 57 0.46 -7.02 19.17
C ASN A 57 -0.87 -6.30 18.95
N TYR A 58 -1.65 -6.73 17.94
CA TYR A 58 -2.93 -6.11 17.55
C TYR A 58 -3.98 -7.20 17.25
N PRO A 59 -4.35 -8.05 18.25
CA PRO A 59 -5.24 -9.20 18.02
C PRO A 59 -6.67 -8.79 17.64
N ASP A 60 -7.07 -7.56 17.93
CA ASP A 60 -8.35 -6.96 17.57
C ASP A 60 -8.40 -6.42 16.12
N VAL A 61 -7.25 -6.37 15.42
CA VAL A 61 -7.21 -5.99 14.01
C VAL A 61 -7.74 -7.13 13.13
N GLU A 62 -8.81 -6.87 12.41
CA GLU A 62 -9.37 -7.82 11.46
C GLU A 62 -8.50 -7.96 10.22
N LEU A 63 -8.01 -9.19 9.95
CA LEU A 63 -7.23 -9.50 8.77
C LEU A 63 -8.14 -9.90 7.60
N ILE A 64 -8.33 -9.01 6.64
CA ILE A 64 -9.16 -9.24 5.45
C ILE A 64 -8.32 -9.97 4.40
N LYS A 65 -8.63 -11.24 4.17
CA LYS A 65 -7.95 -12.07 3.16
C LYS A 65 -8.54 -11.80 1.77
N PRO A 66 -7.70 -11.70 0.73
CA PRO A 66 -8.20 -11.61 -0.64
C PRO A 66 -8.79 -12.95 -1.09
N LYS A 67 -9.80 -12.89 -1.97
CA LYS A 67 -10.43 -14.09 -2.55
C LYS A 67 -9.48 -14.88 -3.45
N ILE A 68 -8.57 -14.20 -4.13
CA ILE A 68 -7.54 -14.79 -4.99
C ILE A 68 -6.20 -14.09 -4.73
N SER A 69 -5.09 -14.77 -5.00
CA SER A 69 -3.76 -14.20 -4.81
C SER A 69 -3.48 -13.06 -5.79
N ILE A 70 -2.49 -12.20 -5.49
CA ILE A 70 -2.05 -11.14 -6.41
C ILE A 70 -1.49 -11.75 -7.71
N TYR A 71 -0.90 -12.93 -7.64
CA TYR A 71 -0.36 -13.66 -8.79
C TYR A 71 -1.49 -14.12 -9.73
N ASP A 72 -2.54 -14.73 -9.17
CA ASP A 72 -3.71 -15.15 -9.95
C ASP A 72 -4.50 -13.96 -10.48
N MET A 73 -4.53 -12.86 -9.74
CA MET A 73 -5.13 -11.62 -10.22
C MET A 73 -4.35 -11.04 -11.40
N ALA A 74 -3.01 -11.12 -11.40
CA ALA A 74 -2.18 -10.70 -12.53
C ALA A 74 -2.49 -11.52 -13.78
N LEU A 75 -2.65 -12.84 -13.63
CA LEU A 75 -3.07 -13.74 -14.72
C LEU A 75 -4.47 -13.39 -15.22
N LYS A 76 -5.43 -13.18 -14.32
CA LYS A 76 -6.81 -12.78 -14.67
C LYS A 76 -6.87 -11.44 -15.40
N LYS A 77 -6.00 -10.50 -15.04
CA LYS A 77 -5.94 -9.16 -15.67
C LYS A 77 -5.03 -9.13 -16.91
N HIS A 78 -4.31 -10.23 -17.18
CA HIS A 78 -3.33 -10.32 -18.26
C HIS A 78 -2.27 -9.21 -18.19
N LEU A 79 -1.94 -8.76 -16.99
CA LEU A 79 -1.11 -7.57 -16.79
C LEU A 79 -0.42 -7.56 -15.43
N LEU A 80 0.89 -7.24 -15.43
CA LEU A 80 1.63 -6.98 -14.21
C LEU A 80 1.24 -5.61 -13.60
N PRO A 81 1.23 -5.48 -12.27
CA PRO A 81 1.04 -4.18 -11.64
C PRO A 81 2.27 -3.30 -11.88
N THR A 82 2.06 -2.03 -12.22
CA THR A 82 3.13 -1.05 -12.45
C THR A 82 2.92 0.20 -11.61
N ARG A 83 3.86 1.16 -11.67
CA ARG A 83 3.71 2.47 -11.02
C ARG A 83 2.52 3.26 -11.55
N SER A 84 2.25 3.18 -12.84
CA SER A 84 1.13 3.85 -13.51
C SER A 84 -0.18 3.06 -13.37
N ILE A 85 -0.10 1.73 -13.45
CA ILE A 85 -1.28 0.86 -13.40
C ILE A 85 -1.29 0.09 -12.09
N ARG A 86 -1.85 0.73 -11.06
CA ARG A 86 -1.87 0.25 -9.67
C ARG A 86 -3.09 -0.61 -9.34
N TRP A 87 -3.48 -1.48 -10.25
CA TRP A 87 -4.66 -2.32 -10.05
C TRP A 87 -4.58 -3.13 -8.74
N CYS A 88 -3.39 -3.53 -8.30
CA CYS A 88 -3.22 -4.27 -7.05
C CYS A 88 -3.69 -3.47 -5.81
N CYS A 89 -3.47 -2.16 -5.77
CA CYS A 89 -3.98 -1.33 -4.68
C CYS A 89 -5.51 -1.20 -4.77
N ALA A 90 -6.05 -1.00 -5.96
CA ALA A 90 -7.49 -0.89 -6.19
C ALA A 90 -8.23 -2.16 -5.75
N GLU A 91 -7.73 -3.34 -6.15
CA GLU A 91 -8.38 -4.63 -5.88
C GLU A 91 -8.23 -5.11 -4.42
N PHE A 92 -7.06 -4.88 -3.80
CA PHE A 92 -6.76 -5.47 -2.49
C PHE A 92 -6.86 -4.51 -1.32
N LYS A 93 -6.74 -3.19 -1.53
CA LYS A 93 -6.68 -2.20 -0.43
C LYS A 93 -7.76 -1.13 -0.52
N GLU A 94 -8.01 -0.60 -1.72
CA GLU A 94 -8.87 0.57 -1.86
C GLU A 94 -10.38 0.24 -1.79
N ILE A 95 -10.77 -1.02 -1.94
CA ILE A 95 -12.17 -1.47 -1.78
C ILE A 95 -12.59 -1.47 -0.30
N SER A 96 -11.66 -1.71 0.61
CA SER A 96 -11.94 -1.80 2.04
C SER A 96 -12.43 -0.47 2.60
N GLY A 97 -13.43 -0.51 3.48
CA GLY A 97 -14.02 0.68 4.10
C GLY A 97 -14.98 1.47 3.20
N ALA A 98 -15.48 0.87 2.11
CA ALA A 98 -16.50 1.48 1.26
C ALA A 98 -17.76 1.85 2.09
N GLY A 99 -18.33 3.02 1.82
CA GLY A 99 -19.49 3.56 2.53
C GLY A 99 -19.22 4.02 3.97
N LYS A 100 -17.93 4.07 4.41
CA LYS A 100 -17.57 4.40 5.80
C LYS A 100 -16.64 5.60 5.90
N VAL A 101 -16.61 6.20 7.10
CA VAL A 101 -15.56 7.16 7.47
C VAL A 101 -14.31 6.37 7.84
N THR A 102 -13.26 6.53 7.03
CA THR A 102 -12.05 5.73 7.11
C THR A 102 -10.87 6.58 7.63
N LEU A 103 -10.32 6.19 8.77
CA LEU A 103 -9.07 6.75 9.29
C LEU A 103 -7.90 6.12 8.52
N ILE A 104 -7.00 6.97 8.03
CA ILE A 104 -5.80 6.54 7.29
C ILE A 104 -4.54 7.22 7.81
N GLY A 105 -3.45 6.46 7.91
CA GLY A 105 -2.15 6.95 8.37
C GLY A 105 -1.32 7.60 7.25
N VAL A 106 -1.93 8.44 6.42
CA VAL A 106 -1.23 9.16 5.34
C VAL A 106 -0.62 10.44 5.87
N ARG A 107 0.59 10.79 5.41
CA ARG A 107 1.31 12.02 5.79
C ARG A 107 1.83 12.77 4.55
N LYS A 108 1.77 14.09 4.60
CA LYS A 108 2.30 14.97 3.52
C LYS A 108 3.79 14.74 3.27
N ALA A 109 4.55 14.44 4.33
CA ALA A 109 6.00 14.22 4.27
C ALA A 109 6.44 12.95 3.50
N GLU A 110 5.53 12.03 3.17
CA GLU A 110 5.90 10.74 2.56
C GLU A 110 6.24 10.83 1.06
N SER A 111 5.67 11.77 0.33
CA SER A 111 5.94 11.96 -1.10
C SER A 111 5.29 13.23 -1.65
N THR A 112 5.82 13.73 -2.79
CA THR A 112 5.26 14.86 -3.54
C THR A 112 3.77 14.69 -3.90
N ARG A 113 3.33 13.45 -4.19
CA ARG A 113 1.91 13.18 -4.45
C ARG A 113 1.08 13.32 -3.18
N ARG A 114 1.62 12.89 -2.01
CA ARG A 114 0.93 12.96 -0.73
C ARG A 114 0.98 14.36 -0.11
N SER A 115 1.95 15.21 -0.48
CA SER A 115 2.00 16.60 0.01
C SER A 115 0.80 17.44 -0.42
N LYS A 116 0.08 17.00 -1.46
CA LYS A 116 -1.14 17.64 -1.97
C LYS A 116 -2.42 17.13 -1.31
N ARG A 117 -2.32 16.18 -0.38
CA ARG A 117 -3.49 15.63 0.32
C ARG A 117 -3.86 16.51 1.50
N GLU A 118 -5.14 16.48 1.85
CA GLU A 118 -5.69 17.24 2.96
C GLU A 118 -6.19 16.33 4.10
N GLU A 119 -6.63 16.92 5.20
CA GLU A 119 -7.06 16.20 6.40
C GLU A 119 -8.28 15.32 6.12
N ILE A 120 -9.21 15.82 5.30
CA ILE A 120 -10.42 15.11 4.89
C ILE A 120 -10.52 15.11 3.38
N GLU A 121 -10.78 13.94 2.81
CA GLU A 121 -11.01 13.77 1.38
C GLU A 121 -12.20 12.85 1.17
N LEU A 122 -13.03 13.17 0.18
CA LEU A 122 -14.08 12.29 -0.28
C LEU A 122 -13.56 11.45 -1.46
N SER A 123 -13.44 10.13 -1.25
CA SER A 123 -13.04 9.20 -2.29
C SER A 123 -14.07 9.18 -3.40
N GLY A 124 -13.61 9.33 -4.66
CA GLY A 124 -14.51 9.40 -5.83
C GLY A 124 -15.01 10.80 -6.18
N HIS A 125 -14.83 11.80 -5.32
CA HIS A 125 -15.24 13.19 -5.54
C HIS A 125 -14.05 14.16 -5.49
N LYS A 126 -14.27 15.39 -5.98
CA LYS A 126 -13.21 16.42 -6.02
C LYS A 126 -12.98 17.15 -4.69
N PHE A 127 -13.68 16.76 -3.62
CA PHE A 127 -13.50 17.43 -2.34
C PHE A 127 -12.22 16.97 -1.66
N SER A 128 -11.45 17.96 -1.20
CA SER A 128 -10.28 17.80 -0.36
C SER A 128 -10.11 19.07 0.45
N GLY A 129 -10.05 18.97 1.77
CA GLY A 129 -9.99 20.14 2.64
C GLY A 129 -9.76 19.78 4.12
N ASN A 130 -9.84 20.78 4.98
CA ASN A 130 -9.74 20.64 6.43
C ASN A 130 -11.12 20.39 7.09
N PHE A 131 -11.14 20.22 8.41
CA PHE A 131 -12.36 19.95 9.17
C PHE A 131 -13.38 21.08 9.10
N ASP A 132 -12.94 22.35 9.08
CA ASP A 132 -13.84 23.50 9.02
C ASP A 132 -14.58 23.53 7.68
N GLN A 133 -13.83 23.38 6.58
CA GLN A 133 -14.39 23.31 5.24
C GLN A 133 -15.33 22.10 5.05
N PHE A 134 -15.04 20.98 5.70
CA PHE A 134 -15.93 19.83 5.70
C PHE A 134 -17.24 20.11 6.43
N SER A 135 -17.17 20.80 7.58
CA SER A 135 -18.36 21.16 8.37
C SER A 135 -19.34 22.03 7.60
N GLU A 136 -18.84 22.96 6.78
CA GLU A 136 -19.68 23.83 5.92
C GLU A 136 -20.42 23.06 4.81
N HIS A 137 -19.91 21.90 4.42
CA HIS A 137 -20.46 21.09 3.31
C HIS A 137 -21.04 19.74 3.77
N LYS A 138 -21.16 19.53 5.08
CA LYS A 138 -21.50 18.26 5.74
C LYS A 138 -22.73 17.58 5.11
N GLU A 139 -23.84 18.29 4.94
CA GLU A 139 -25.11 17.70 4.46
C GLU A 139 -25.00 17.17 3.03
N LYS A 140 -24.30 17.90 2.14
CA LYS A 140 -24.08 17.46 0.75
C LYS A 140 -23.18 16.24 0.67
N MET A 141 -22.19 16.10 1.57
CA MET A 141 -21.25 15.01 1.54
C MET A 141 -21.81 13.73 2.11
N VAL A 142 -22.66 13.80 3.12
CA VAL A 142 -23.32 12.62 3.73
C VAL A 142 -24.23 11.94 2.74
N THR A 143 -24.98 12.72 1.94
CA THR A 143 -25.85 12.18 0.89
C THR A 143 -25.09 11.55 -0.27
N CYS A 144 -23.82 11.89 -0.47
CA CYS A 144 -22.99 11.39 -1.57
C CYS A 144 -22.18 10.12 -1.20
N VAL A 145 -22.07 9.76 0.09
CA VAL A 145 -21.34 8.56 0.52
C VAL A 145 -22.22 7.33 0.37
N GLY A 146 -22.28 6.81 -0.86
CA GLY A 146 -22.99 5.59 -1.20
C GLY A 146 -22.10 4.61 -1.98
N GLY A 147 -22.33 3.33 -1.82
CA GLY A 147 -21.67 2.30 -2.63
C GLY A 147 -20.17 2.16 -2.36
N LYS A 148 -19.31 2.60 -3.30
CA LYS A 148 -17.84 2.47 -3.22
C LYS A 148 -17.14 3.68 -2.60
N ASP A 149 -17.84 4.78 -2.43
CA ASP A 149 -17.27 6.02 -1.92
C ASP A 149 -17.04 5.94 -0.42
N LYS A 150 -16.09 6.70 0.09
CA LYS A 150 -15.74 6.78 1.51
C LYS A 150 -15.15 8.14 1.86
N ILE A 151 -15.35 8.56 3.09
CA ILE A 151 -14.70 9.73 3.65
C ILE A 151 -13.35 9.27 4.23
N LEU A 152 -12.26 9.84 3.73
CA LEU A 152 -10.92 9.59 4.23
C LEU A 152 -10.53 10.68 5.21
N VAL A 153 -10.14 10.31 6.41
CA VAL A 153 -9.66 11.21 7.46
C VAL A 153 -8.24 10.86 7.79
N SER A 154 -7.35 11.85 7.72
CA SER A 154 -5.90 11.70 7.91
C SER A 154 -5.44 12.50 9.14
N PRO A 155 -5.61 12.01 10.38
CA PRO A 155 -5.32 12.78 11.60
C PRO A 155 -3.84 13.14 11.76
N ILE A 156 -2.93 12.36 11.16
CA ILE A 156 -1.48 12.56 11.23
C ILE A 156 -0.90 13.17 9.95
N ILE A 157 -1.73 13.84 9.15
CA ILE A 157 -1.35 14.32 7.80
C ILE A 157 -0.13 15.23 7.80
N HIS A 158 0.04 16.04 8.85
CA HIS A 158 1.15 16.99 9.00
C HIS A 158 2.37 16.42 9.75
N TRP A 159 2.29 15.18 10.23
CA TRP A 159 3.40 14.59 10.97
C TRP A 159 4.58 14.28 10.06
N THR A 160 5.77 14.55 10.55
CA THR A 160 7.03 14.12 9.93
C THR A 160 7.34 12.66 10.31
N ASP A 161 8.37 12.09 9.69
CA ASP A 161 8.87 10.76 10.07
C ASP A 161 9.40 10.73 11.51
N ARG A 162 10.01 11.86 11.93
CA ARG A 162 10.50 12.05 13.30
C ARG A 162 9.36 12.06 14.31
N ASP A 163 8.26 12.74 14.02
CA ASP A 163 7.11 12.82 14.92
C ASP A 163 6.49 11.45 15.15
N VAL A 164 6.36 10.66 14.09
CA VAL A 164 5.85 9.26 14.18
C VAL A 164 6.73 8.42 15.10
N TRP A 165 8.05 8.44 14.89
CA TRP A 165 8.97 7.67 15.73
C TRP A 165 9.05 8.20 17.17
N GLN A 166 9.01 9.50 17.35
CA GLN A 166 8.97 10.11 18.69
C GLN A 166 7.72 9.69 19.44
N PHE A 167 6.57 9.65 18.77
CA PHE A 167 5.32 9.20 19.36
C PHE A 167 5.38 7.71 19.74
N LEU A 168 5.80 6.84 18.84
CA LEU A 168 5.89 5.40 19.11
C LEU A 168 6.85 5.11 20.25
N ASN A 169 8.07 5.65 20.20
CA ASN A 169 9.09 5.42 21.21
C ASN A 169 8.72 6.04 22.57
N GLY A 170 8.15 7.25 22.55
CA GLY A 170 7.70 7.95 23.78
C GLY A 170 6.58 7.24 24.51
N ASN A 171 5.79 6.43 23.81
CA ASN A 171 4.72 5.61 24.38
C ASN A 171 5.11 4.12 24.53
N SER A 172 6.37 3.76 24.32
CA SER A 172 6.87 2.38 24.40
C SER A 172 6.10 1.40 23.51
N ILE A 173 5.69 1.87 22.32
CA ILE A 173 4.96 1.06 21.34
C ILE A 173 5.97 0.26 20.52
N GLU A 174 5.85 -1.06 20.56
CA GLU A 174 6.69 -1.97 19.78
C GLU A 174 6.45 -1.78 18.28
N HIS A 175 7.49 -2.06 17.47
CA HIS A 175 7.41 -2.00 16.02
C HIS A 175 7.85 -3.32 15.38
N CYS A 176 7.48 -3.54 14.13
CA CYS A 176 7.86 -4.73 13.39
C CYS A 176 9.38 -4.77 13.17
N SER A 177 10.00 -5.94 13.39
CA SER A 177 11.45 -6.19 13.26
C SER A 177 12.07 -5.80 11.91
N LEU A 178 11.28 -5.69 10.85
CA LEU A 178 11.77 -5.21 9.56
C LEU A 178 12.35 -3.79 9.62
N TYR A 179 11.91 -2.95 10.56
CA TYR A 179 12.51 -1.63 10.76
C TYR A 179 13.95 -1.75 11.29
N ASP A 180 14.24 -2.74 12.15
CA ASP A 180 15.58 -3.02 12.68
C ASP A 180 16.48 -3.59 11.58
N GLU A 181 15.91 -4.27 10.57
CA GLU A 181 16.60 -4.69 9.36
C GLU A 181 16.86 -3.53 8.37
N GLY A 182 16.52 -2.27 8.74
CA GLY A 182 16.75 -1.08 7.94
C GLY A 182 15.70 -0.84 6.85
N TYR A 183 14.48 -1.39 6.97
CA TYR A 183 13.36 -0.99 6.16
C TYR A 183 12.85 0.37 6.64
N LYS A 184 12.87 1.37 5.77
CA LYS A 184 12.32 2.70 6.10
C LYS A 184 10.79 2.73 6.05
N ARG A 185 10.21 1.81 5.29
CA ARG A 185 8.77 1.66 5.10
C ARG A 185 8.42 0.19 4.92
N ILE A 186 7.36 -0.23 5.58
CA ILE A 186 6.79 -1.56 5.44
C ILE A 186 5.64 -1.52 4.43
N GLY A 187 5.58 -2.50 3.54
CA GLY A 187 4.55 -2.63 2.52
C GLY A 187 4.59 -3.99 1.84
N CYS A 188 3.95 -4.12 0.70
CA CYS A 188 3.99 -5.34 -0.11
C CYS A 188 5.42 -5.65 -0.55
N ILE A 189 5.80 -6.93 -0.53
CA ILE A 189 7.08 -7.43 -1.04
C ILE A 189 7.17 -7.15 -2.55
N ILE A 190 8.31 -6.64 -3.01
CA ILE A 190 8.57 -6.29 -4.43
C ILE A 190 7.48 -5.34 -4.98
N CYS A 191 7.07 -4.36 -4.19
CA CYS A 191 6.02 -3.41 -4.59
C CYS A 191 6.48 -2.55 -5.77
N PRO A 192 5.68 -2.44 -6.85
CA PRO A 192 6.03 -1.56 -7.99
C PRO A 192 6.23 -0.10 -7.59
N MET A 193 5.64 0.34 -6.47
CA MET A 193 5.81 1.70 -5.95
C MET A 193 7.13 1.91 -5.19
N SER A 194 7.83 0.85 -4.82
CA SER A 194 9.16 0.92 -4.21
C SER A 194 10.21 1.30 -5.25
N ASN A 195 11.31 1.92 -4.81
CA ASN A 195 12.45 2.16 -5.70
C ASN A 195 13.20 0.84 -6.00
N TYR A 196 14.02 0.86 -7.03
CA TYR A 196 14.75 -0.31 -7.50
C TYR A 196 15.60 -0.98 -6.40
N LYS A 197 16.34 -0.17 -5.61
CA LYS A 197 17.17 -0.67 -4.49
C LYS A 197 16.34 -1.44 -3.46
N GLN A 198 15.14 -0.95 -3.13
CA GLN A 198 14.26 -1.64 -2.20
C GLN A 198 13.73 -2.95 -2.80
N LYS A 199 13.36 -2.96 -4.09
CA LYS A 199 12.90 -4.18 -4.76
C LYS A 199 14.00 -5.25 -4.80
N LEU A 200 15.27 -4.87 -5.04
CA LEU A 200 16.41 -5.79 -4.94
C LEU A 200 16.58 -6.36 -3.53
N LYS A 201 16.50 -5.51 -2.50
CA LYS A 201 16.51 -5.96 -1.10
C LYS A 201 15.39 -6.95 -0.82
N ASP A 202 14.18 -6.68 -1.31
CA ASP A 202 13.03 -7.57 -1.17
C ASP A 202 13.28 -8.92 -1.88
N CYS A 203 13.86 -8.91 -3.08
CA CYS A 203 14.20 -10.14 -3.82
C CYS A 203 15.20 -11.02 -3.05
N GLN A 204 16.19 -10.42 -2.40
CA GLN A 204 17.18 -11.13 -1.58
C GLN A 204 16.54 -11.67 -0.28
N ARG A 205 15.74 -10.86 0.39
CA ARG A 205 15.13 -11.19 1.68
C ARG A 205 13.96 -12.18 1.54
N PHE A 206 13.23 -12.12 0.43
CA PHE A 206 12.04 -12.91 0.15
C PHE A 206 12.13 -13.66 -1.21
N PRO A 207 13.08 -14.61 -1.36
CA PRO A 207 13.32 -15.27 -2.66
C PRO A 207 12.11 -16.04 -3.18
N HIS A 208 11.24 -16.54 -2.29
CA HIS A 208 10.01 -17.21 -2.67
C HIS A 208 9.03 -16.26 -3.42
N ALA A 209 8.94 -15.00 -3.01
CA ALA A 209 8.10 -14.01 -3.70
C ALA A 209 8.67 -13.68 -5.09
N LYS A 210 10.02 -13.54 -5.21
CA LYS A 210 10.70 -13.40 -6.51
C LYS A 210 10.33 -14.57 -7.43
N HIS A 211 10.51 -15.80 -6.96
CA HIS A 211 10.22 -17.00 -7.73
C HIS A 211 8.78 -17.07 -8.21
N LYS A 212 7.82 -16.76 -7.35
CA LYS A 212 6.39 -16.72 -7.72
C LYS A 212 6.08 -15.67 -8.79
N TRP A 213 6.71 -14.49 -8.73
CA TRP A 213 6.55 -13.50 -9.79
C TRP A 213 7.14 -13.97 -11.12
N ILE A 214 8.32 -14.59 -11.13
CA ILE A 214 8.92 -15.17 -12.34
C ILE A 214 7.98 -16.23 -12.94
N GLN A 215 7.44 -17.13 -12.11
CA GLN A 215 6.45 -18.13 -12.59
C GLN A 215 5.18 -17.48 -13.16
N THR A 216 4.72 -16.38 -12.56
CA THR A 216 3.55 -15.63 -13.06
C THR A 216 3.84 -14.99 -14.41
N ILE A 217 5.03 -14.41 -14.56
CA ILE A 217 5.48 -13.81 -15.82
C ILE A 217 5.59 -14.88 -16.91
N GLN A 218 6.17 -16.07 -16.59
CA GLN A 218 6.24 -17.17 -17.54
C GLN A 218 4.85 -17.55 -18.06
N LYS A 219 3.87 -17.71 -17.17
CA LYS A 219 2.48 -18.02 -17.57
C LYS A 219 1.85 -16.93 -18.45
N LEU A 220 2.19 -15.65 -18.21
CA LEU A 220 1.71 -14.56 -19.05
C LEU A 220 2.37 -14.56 -20.44
N ILE A 221 3.64 -14.94 -20.52
CA ILE A 221 4.38 -15.11 -21.79
C ILE A 221 3.76 -16.29 -22.58
N ASP A 222 3.62 -17.45 -21.93
CA ASP A 222 3.08 -18.66 -22.56
C ASP A 222 1.65 -18.45 -23.09
N ALA A 223 0.88 -17.59 -22.42
CA ALA A 223 -0.46 -17.21 -22.83
C ALA A 223 -0.51 -16.08 -23.88
N GLY A 224 0.64 -15.53 -24.29
CA GLY A 224 0.73 -14.47 -25.30
C GLY A 224 0.30 -13.08 -24.83
N TYR A 225 0.21 -12.84 -23.52
CA TYR A 225 -0.24 -11.56 -22.97
C TYR A 225 0.89 -10.55 -22.74
N LEU A 226 2.13 -11.01 -22.60
CA LEU A 226 3.31 -10.15 -22.56
C LEU A 226 3.96 -10.12 -23.94
N ASN A 227 4.41 -8.94 -24.33
CA ASN A 227 4.92 -8.62 -25.67
C ASN A 227 6.00 -9.60 -26.12
N HIS A 228 6.06 -9.90 -27.43
CA HIS A 228 7.00 -10.81 -28.10
C HIS A 228 8.49 -10.50 -27.89
N ASN A 229 8.80 -9.43 -27.16
CA ASN A 229 10.17 -8.98 -26.89
C ASN A 229 10.76 -9.53 -25.58
N PHE A 230 10.01 -10.30 -24.79
CA PHE A 230 10.56 -10.98 -23.62
C PHE A 230 11.20 -12.31 -24.06
N THR A 231 12.52 -12.39 -23.90
CA THR A 231 13.26 -13.62 -24.23
C THR A 231 12.90 -14.76 -23.27
N ASP A 232 12.68 -14.43 -22.01
CA ASP A 232 12.30 -15.35 -20.95
C ASP A 232 11.66 -14.60 -19.75
N ALA A 233 11.17 -15.37 -18.78
CA ALA A 233 10.49 -14.82 -17.61
C ALA A 233 11.44 -14.08 -16.65
N GLU A 234 12.71 -14.44 -16.57
CA GLU A 234 13.69 -13.78 -15.72
C GLU A 234 14.07 -12.41 -16.27
N PHE A 235 14.26 -12.31 -17.58
CA PHE A 235 14.42 -11.04 -18.26
C PHE A 235 13.21 -10.12 -18.03
N GLY A 236 11.99 -10.65 -18.20
CA GLY A 236 10.75 -9.93 -17.96
C GLY A 236 10.61 -9.46 -16.50
N PHE A 237 11.02 -10.29 -15.53
CA PHE A 237 11.03 -9.94 -14.13
C PHE A 237 12.04 -8.82 -13.83
N ASN A 238 13.26 -8.92 -14.32
CA ASN A 238 14.31 -7.95 -14.12
C ASN A 238 13.95 -6.59 -14.72
N TRP A 239 13.35 -6.58 -15.91
CA TRP A 239 12.77 -5.38 -16.48
C TRP A 239 11.68 -4.79 -15.57
N TRP A 240 10.70 -5.61 -15.14
CA TRP A 240 9.58 -5.15 -14.33
C TRP A 240 9.99 -4.49 -13.03
N ILE A 241 11.06 -4.96 -12.39
CA ILE A 241 11.60 -4.33 -11.17
C ILE A 241 12.52 -3.14 -11.44
N SER A 242 13.05 -2.95 -12.65
CA SER A 242 14.08 -1.95 -12.97
C SER A 242 13.60 -0.50 -12.94
N ASP A 243 12.30 -0.25 -13.00
CA ASP A 243 11.67 1.08 -13.16
C ASP A 243 11.96 1.77 -14.52
N LYS A 244 12.62 1.09 -15.46
CA LYS A 244 12.90 1.58 -16.80
C LYS A 244 11.75 1.26 -17.76
N ASN A 245 11.56 2.08 -18.80
CA ASN A 245 10.72 1.65 -19.91
C ASN A 245 11.39 0.48 -20.67
N PHE A 246 10.59 -0.30 -21.38
CA PHE A 246 11.10 -1.52 -22.02
C PHE A 246 12.24 -1.27 -23.00
N ASN A 247 12.11 -0.27 -23.88
CA ASN A 247 13.13 0.01 -24.90
C ASN A 247 14.47 0.43 -24.28
N GLN A 248 14.43 1.22 -23.21
CA GLN A 248 15.63 1.63 -22.48
C GLN A 248 16.29 0.43 -21.78
N TYR A 249 15.48 -0.42 -21.12
CA TYR A 249 16.00 -1.60 -20.45
C TYR A 249 16.64 -2.57 -21.44
N TYR A 250 15.96 -2.85 -22.56
CA TYR A 250 16.45 -3.73 -23.61
C TYR A 250 17.75 -3.22 -24.24
N ALA A 251 17.85 -1.91 -24.52
CA ALA A 251 19.06 -1.32 -25.07
C ALA A 251 20.26 -1.45 -24.10
N ASP A 252 20.03 -1.26 -22.81
CA ASP A 252 21.06 -1.38 -21.79
C ASP A 252 21.56 -2.83 -21.68
N GLU A 253 20.67 -3.82 -21.68
CA GLU A 253 21.02 -5.24 -21.64
C GLU A 253 21.80 -5.69 -22.88
N VAL A 254 21.39 -5.27 -24.07
CA VAL A 254 22.10 -5.58 -25.32
C VAL A 254 23.50 -4.95 -25.33
N LEU A 255 23.66 -3.75 -24.76
CA LEU A 255 24.97 -3.12 -24.64
C LEU A 255 25.86 -3.87 -23.66
N GLN A 256 25.34 -4.29 -22.51
CA GLN A 256 26.10 -5.08 -21.52
C GLN A 256 26.58 -6.41 -22.10
N GLN A 257 25.72 -7.16 -22.79
CA GLN A 257 26.11 -8.40 -23.46
C GLN A 257 27.25 -8.18 -24.47
N LYS A 258 27.19 -7.10 -25.27
CA LYS A 258 28.27 -6.79 -26.23
C LYS A 258 29.60 -6.48 -25.55
N ILE A 259 29.58 -5.88 -24.36
CA ILE A 259 30.80 -5.58 -23.58
C ILE A 259 31.39 -6.87 -23.05
N GLU A 260 30.56 -7.76 -22.50
CA GLU A 260 30.99 -9.07 -21.95
C GLU A 260 31.54 -10.02 -22.99
N PHE A 261 31.07 -9.96 -24.26
CA PHE A 261 31.58 -10.78 -25.36
C PHE A 261 32.82 -10.20 -26.06
N ASN A 262 33.20 -8.94 -25.80
CA ASN A 262 34.37 -8.29 -26.37
C ASN A 262 35.57 -8.19 -25.38
N VAL A 263 35.48 -8.87 -24.24
CA VAL A 263 36.56 -9.08 -23.26
C VAL A 263 36.99 -10.54 -23.30
#